data_540f6f0ffecb3ba1342aed0812d743bf
#
_entry.id   540f6f0ffecb3ba1342aed0812d743bf
#
_cell.length_a   1.000
_cell.length_b   1.000
_cell.length_c   1.000
_cell.angle_alpha   90.00
_cell.angle_beta   90.00
_cell.angle_gamma   90.00
#
_symmetry.space_group_name_H-M   'P 1'
#
loop_
_entity.id
_entity.type
_entity.pdbx_description
1 polymer ?
#
loop_
_entity_poly.entity_id
_entity_poly.type
_entity_poly.pdbx_seq_one_letter_code
_entity_poly.pdbx_strand_id
1 'polypeptide(L)'
;RHLKIRISPNRKVNRFDIFANETIIFYNFKANGARDMQQKGSKYNRNGKKILSYYIVDNEPLEMEFSIPKNTVFDMTLMESSFDLMSNPLFTMNKRAPWMMPTPFVLNDAVVIQQKIKPTLKTIPEIPLKNIPKFAAEKDSLTIAQDSLKMQNDKN
;
A
#
# COMPACT_ATOMS: atom_id res chain seq x y z
N ARG A 1 -2.95 11.00 7.65
CA ARG A 1 -3.30 11.13 6.23
C ARG A 1 -3.39 9.76 5.62
N HIS A 2 -4.55 9.44 5.04
CA HIS A 2 -4.80 8.18 4.32
C HIS A 2 -4.49 8.36 2.84
N LEU A 3 -3.82 7.37 2.25
CA LEU A 3 -3.39 7.38 0.86
C LEU A 3 -3.75 6.06 0.18
N LYS A 4 -4.25 6.18 -1.05
CA LYS A 4 -4.41 5.05 -1.97
C LYS A 4 -3.61 5.36 -3.23
N ILE A 5 -2.68 4.47 -3.58
CA ILE A 5 -1.78 4.61 -4.71
C ILE A 5 -2.00 3.43 -5.64
N ARG A 6 -2.21 3.71 -6.92
CA ARG A 6 -2.26 2.70 -7.98
C ARG A 6 -1.10 2.94 -8.94
N ILE A 7 -0.31 1.91 -9.16
CA ILE A 7 0.82 1.91 -10.10
C ILE A 7 0.49 0.90 -11.20
N SER A 8 0.32 1.41 -12.42
CA SER A 8 0.07 0.56 -13.59
C SER A 8 1.31 0.53 -14.46
N PRO A 9 1.73 -0.65 -14.94
CA PRO A 9 2.82 -0.73 -15.90
C PRO A 9 2.44 0.00 -17.20
N ASN A 10 3.34 0.82 -17.74
CA ASN A 10 3.19 1.45 -19.06
C ASN A 10 4.03 0.77 -20.15
N ARG A 11 4.76 -0.27 -19.78
CA ARG A 11 5.57 -1.14 -20.63
C ARG A 11 5.54 -2.56 -20.06
N LYS A 12 6.15 -3.51 -20.73
CA LYS A 12 6.30 -4.86 -20.19
C LYS A 12 7.30 -4.82 -19.02
N VAL A 13 6.79 -4.97 -17.80
CA VAL A 13 7.56 -4.98 -16.54
C VAL A 13 7.30 -6.31 -15.84
N ASN A 14 8.33 -6.87 -15.22
CA ASN A 14 8.23 -8.15 -14.51
C ASN A 14 8.11 -7.96 -12.99
N ARG A 15 8.66 -6.85 -12.47
CA ARG A 15 8.71 -6.63 -11.02
C ARG A 15 8.74 -5.15 -10.66
N PHE A 16 7.99 -4.80 -9.63
CA PHE A 16 8.11 -3.54 -8.90
C PHE A 16 8.75 -3.78 -7.54
N ASP A 17 9.77 -3.00 -7.21
CA ASP A 17 10.30 -2.86 -5.85
C ASP A 17 9.97 -1.46 -5.36
N ILE A 18 9.26 -1.37 -4.22
CA ILE A 18 8.87 -0.11 -3.61
C ILE A 18 9.73 0.17 -2.40
N PHE A 19 10.28 1.37 -2.36
CA PHE A 19 11.12 1.86 -1.28
C PHE A 19 10.54 3.14 -0.69
N ALA A 20 10.74 3.36 0.60
CA ALA A 20 10.46 4.62 1.27
C ALA A 20 11.54 4.94 2.30
N ASN A 21 11.66 6.21 2.66
CA ASN A 21 12.54 6.62 3.76
C ASN A 21 12.17 5.86 5.04
N GLU A 22 13.17 5.42 5.80
CA GLU A 22 13.00 4.63 7.03
C GLU A 22 12.21 5.37 8.10
N THR A 23 12.24 6.70 8.09
CA THR A 23 11.50 7.54 9.03
C THR A 23 9.98 7.53 8.80
N ILE A 24 9.52 7.07 7.63
CA ILE A 24 8.09 7.01 7.32
C ILE A 24 7.47 5.79 8.00
N ILE A 25 6.54 6.04 8.91
CA ILE A 25 5.76 4.99 9.57
C ILE A 25 4.46 4.79 8.82
N PHE A 26 4.20 3.55 8.39
CA PHE A 26 2.97 3.17 7.71
C PHE A 26 2.01 2.50 8.69
N TYR A 27 0.73 2.84 8.60
CA TYR A 27 -0.35 2.22 9.34
C TYR A 27 -1.38 1.62 8.40
N ASN A 28 -1.95 0.48 8.79
CA ASN A 28 -3.00 -0.22 8.03
C ASN A 28 -2.59 -0.49 6.57
N PHE A 29 -1.32 -0.83 6.36
CA PHE A 29 -0.79 -1.08 5.02
C PHE A 29 -1.44 -2.31 4.38
N LYS A 30 -1.88 -2.15 3.14
CA LYS A 30 -2.39 -3.21 2.28
C LYS A 30 -1.78 -3.07 0.89
N ALA A 31 -1.53 -4.20 0.25
CA ALA A 31 -1.14 -4.28 -1.16
C ALA A 31 -2.11 -5.23 -1.88
N ASN A 32 -2.75 -4.77 -2.95
CA ASN A 32 -3.81 -5.49 -3.69
C ASN A 32 -4.87 -6.11 -2.74
N GLY A 33 -5.29 -5.33 -1.73
CA GLY A 33 -6.27 -5.75 -0.72
C GLY A 33 -5.71 -6.65 0.41
N ALA A 34 -4.55 -7.26 0.22
CA ALA A 34 -3.92 -8.13 1.22
C ALA A 34 -3.17 -7.30 2.28
N ARG A 35 -3.26 -7.74 3.54
CA ARG A 35 -2.44 -7.24 4.65
C ARG A 35 -1.27 -8.19 4.89
N ASP A 36 -0.16 -7.64 5.38
CA ASP A 36 0.94 -8.48 5.89
C ASP A 36 0.45 -9.25 7.13
N MET A 37 0.59 -10.58 7.08
CA MET A 37 0.20 -11.47 8.18
C MET A 37 1.05 -11.26 9.45
N GLN A 38 2.26 -10.70 9.31
CA GLN A 38 3.14 -10.37 10.44
C GLN A 38 2.84 -9.00 11.07
N GLN A 39 1.90 -8.24 10.48
CA GLN A 39 1.51 -6.94 11.02
C GLN A 39 0.75 -7.10 12.34
N LYS A 40 1.42 -6.72 13.44
CA LYS A 40 0.81 -6.63 14.78
C LYS A 40 0.12 -5.27 14.95
N GLY A 41 -1.19 -5.26 15.12
CA GLY A 41 -1.98 -4.03 15.24
C GLY A 41 -2.06 -3.25 13.92
N SER A 42 -2.02 -1.92 13.98
CA SER A 42 -2.14 -1.05 12.81
C SER A 42 -0.80 -0.68 12.15
N LYS A 43 0.31 -0.82 12.87
CA LYS A 43 1.65 -0.43 12.39
C LYS A 43 2.23 -1.52 11.48
N TYR A 44 2.63 -1.11 10.27
CA TYR A 44 3.35 -1.99 9.35
C TYR A 44 4.83 -2.05 9.74
N ASN A 45 5.30 -3.25 10.05
CA ASN A 45 6.70 -3.50 10.40
C ASN A 45 7.48 -3.82 9.12
N ARG A 46 8.57 -3.08 8.91
CA ARG A 46 9.48 -3.32 7.80
C ARG A 46 10.92 -3.29 8.30
N ASN A 47 11.79 -3.96 7.58
CA ASN A 47 13.22 -3.91 7.81
C ASN A 47 13.87 -3.07 6.69
N GLY A 48 14.45 -1.92 7.06
CA GLY A 48 15.11 -1.00 6.15
C GLY A 48 14.13 -0.22 5.23
N LYS A 49 14.65 0.22 4.09
CA LYS A 49 13.94 1.12 3.15
C LYS A 49 12.92 0.42 2.26
N LYS A 50 13.09 -0.88 2.00
CA LYS A 50 12.18 -1.62 1.13
C LYS A 50 10.83 -1.83 1.83
N ILE A 51 9.75 -1.53 1.11
CA ILE A 51 8.38 -1.77 1.56
C ILE A 51 7.92 -3.14 1.08
N LEU A 52 7.96 -3.35 -0.24
CA LEU A 52 7.53 -4.62 -0.84
C LEU A 52 8.22 -4.86 -2.18
N SER A 53 8.18 -6.11 -2.62
CA SER A 53 8.45 -6.54 -3.99
C SER A 53 7.17 -7.12 -4.57
N TYR A 54 6.76 -6.67 -5.75
CA TYR A 54 5.57 -7.12 -6.46
C TYR A 54 5.97 -7.69 -7.81
N TYR A 55 5.71 -8.97 -8.02
CA TYR A 55 5.89 -9.64 -9.30
C TYR A 55 4.63 -9.45 -10.14
N ILE A 56 4.82 -8.92 -11.34
CA ILE A 56 3.73 -8.53 -12.23
C ILE A 56 3.39 -9.70 -13.15
N VAL A 57 2.12 -10.10 -13.13
CA VAL A 57 1.54 -11.08 -14.04
C VAL A 57 0.51 -10.34 -14.88
N ASP A 58 0.51 -10.56 -16.19
CA ASP A 58 -0.46 -9.99 -17.15
C ASP A 58 -0.68 -8.46 -17.07
N ASN A 59 0.40 -7.73 -16.71
CA ASN A 59 0.37 -6.28 -16.50
C ASN A 59 -0.61 -5.81 -15.42
N GLU A 60 -0.94 -6.67 -14.46
CA GLU A 60 -1.80 -6.30 -13.34
C GLU A 60 -1.18 -5.17 -12.50
N PRO A 61 -1.96 -4.13 -12.16
CA PRO A 61 -1.47 -3.01 -11.39
C PRO A 61 -1.20 -3.36 -9.94
N LEU A 62 -0.28 -2.64 -9.31
CA LEU A 62 -0.10 -2.64 -7.88
C LEU A 62 -0.98 -1.56 -7.24
N GLU A 63 -1.88 -1.94 -6.36
CA GLU A 63 -2.64 -1.03 -5.50
C GLU A 63 -2.11 -1.08 -4.07
N MET A 64 -1.74 0.08 -3.53
CA MET A 64 -1.31 0.21 -2.14
C MET A 64 -2.25 1.15 -1.41
N GLU A 65 -2.67 0.75 -0.21
CA GLU A 65 -3.51 1.55 0.67
C GLU A 65 -2.87 1.60 2.06
N PHE A 66 -2.70 2.80 2.61
CA PHE A 66 -2.05 2.98 3.91
C PHE A 66 -2.32 4.36 4.49
N SER A 67 -2.02 4.52 5.78
CA SER A 67 -2.03 5.81 6.47
C SER A 67 -0.64 6.19 6.94
N ILE A 68 -0.31 7.48 6.89
CA ILE A 68 0.92 8.07 7.43
C ILE A 68 0.58 9.27 8.32
N PRO A 69 1.43 9.66 9.29
CA PRO A 69 1.23 10.89 10.07
C PRO A 69 1.08 12.13 9.18
N LYS A 70 0.30 13.12 9.65
CA LYS A 70 -0.02 14.33 8.84
C LYS A 70 1.21 15.06 8.32
N ASN A 71 2.23 15.21 9.15
CA ASN A 71 3.43 16.02 8.88
C ASN A 71 4.57 15.21 8.24
N THR A 72 4.30 13.96 7.82
CA THR A 72 5.30 13.15 7.15
C THR A 72 5.56 13.65 5.74
N VAL A 73 6.82 13.91 5.43
CA VAL A 73 7.26 14.17 4.05
C VAL A 73 7.11 12.87 3.25
N PHE A 74 6.35 12.93 2.17
CA PHE A 74 6.15 11.78 1.30
C PHE A 74 7.39 11.59 0.42
N ASP A 75 8.16 10.54 0.67
CA ASP A 75 9.35 10.17 -0.09
C ASP A 75 9.34 8.67 -0.36
N MET A 76 8.81 8.30 -1.52
CA MET A 76 8.76 6.92 -1.99
C MET A 76 9.38 6.80 -3.38
N THR A 77 10.02 5.67 -3.60
CA THR A 77 10.70 5.37 -4.86
C THR A 77 10.21 4.02 -5.39
N LEU A 78 9.92 3.99 -6.69
CA LEU A 78 9.63 2.80 -7.46
C LEU A 78 10.88 2.39 -8.24
N MET A 79 11.23 1.12 -8.21
CA MET A 79 12.15 0.49 -9.15
C MET A 79 11.37 -0.52 -9.98
N GLU A 80 11.34 -0.28 -11.29
CA GLU A 80 10.74 -1.19 -12.29
C GLU A 80 11.84 -2.05 -12.90
N SER A 81 11.65 -3.36 -12.90
CA SER A 81 12.57 -4.31 -13.52
C SER A 81 11.88 -5.09 -14.63
N SER A 82 12.49 -5.12 -15.82
CA SER A 82 12.06 -5.93 -16.95
C SER A 82 13.21 -6.84 -17.41
N PHE A 83 12.90 -8.12 -17.71
CA PHE A 83 13.91 -9.11 -18.13
C PHE A 83 14.11 -9.09 -19.63
N ASP A 84 14.42 -7.92 -20.17
CA ASP A 84 14.55 -7.68 -21.60
C ASP A 84 15.93 -7.09 -22.01
N LEU A 85 16.93 -7.08 -21.13
CA LEU A 85 18.23 -6.46 -21.39
C LEU A 85 18.84 -6.97 -22.71
N MET A 86 18.76 -8.26 -22.97
CA MET A 86 19.35 -8.88 -24.17
C MET A 86 18.60 -8.56 -25.48
N SER A 87 17.35 -8.11 -25.40
CA SER A 87 16.49 -7.77 -26.53
C SER A 87 16.10 -6.30 -26.59
N ASN A 88 16.47 -5.51 -25.59
CA ASN A 88 16.11 -4.11 -25.50
C ASN A 88 16.93 -3.28 -26.49
N PRO A 89 16.28 -2.50 -27.38
CA PRO A 89 16.98 -1.76 -28.44
C PRO A 89 17.88 -0.62 -27.92
N LEU A 90 17.74 -0.22 -26.64
CA LEU A 90 18.57 0.81 -26.02
C LEU A 90 19.97 0.29 -25.63
N PHE A 91 20.18 -1.02 -25.66
CA PHE A 91 21.44 -1.63 -25.24
C PHE A 91 22.01 -2.54 -26.34
N THR A 92 23.30 -2.42 -26.58
CA THR A 92 24.03 -3.37 -27.44
C THR A 92 24.76 -4.37 -26.56
N MET A 93 24.24 -5.59 -26.50
CA MET A 93 24.80 -6.67 -25.69
C MET A 93 25.32 -7.79 -26.56
N ASN A 94 26.48 -8.35 -26.20
CA ASN A 94 26.98 -9.57 -26.83
C ASN A 94 26.04 -10.74 -26.53
N LYS A 95 25.77 -11.54 -27.56
CA LYS A 95 24.98 -12.78 -27.38
C LYS A 95 25.68 -13.69 -26.37
N ARG A 96 24.89 -14.27 -25.50
CA ARG A 96 25.36 -15.27 -24.54
C ARG A 96 25.76 -16.53 -25.32
N ALA A 97 26.86 -17.17 -24.91
CA ALA A 97 27.23 -18.47 -25.49
C ALA A 97 26.14 -19.53 -25.12
N PRO A 98 25.93 -20.56 -26.01
CA PRO A 98 24.83 -21.52 -25.82
C PRO A 98 24.85 -22.30 -24.49
N TRP A 99 26.02 -22.41 -23.85
CA TRP A 99 26.18 -23.10 -22.55
C TRP A 99 26.02 -22.18 -21.36
N MET A 100 25.85 -20.87 -21.57
CA MET A 100 25.65 -19.91 -20.49
C MET A 100 24.17 -19.78 -20.14
N MET A 101 23.85 -20.05 -18.90
CA MET A 101 22.51 -19.91 -18.35
C MET A 101 22.46 -18.73 -17.36
N PRO A 102 21.43 -17.87 -17.38
CA PRO A 102 21.26 -16.87 -16.34
C PRO A 102 21.11 -17.55 -14.99
N THR A 103 21.69 -16.95 -13.94
CA THR A 103 21.49 -17.44 -12.58
C THR A 103 20.01 -17.31 -12.20
N PRO A 104 19.34 -18.39 -11.78
CA PRO A 104 17.94 -18.31 -11.41
C PRO A 104 17.72 -17.45 -10.15
N PHE A 105 16.50 -16.92 -10.01
CA PHE A 105 16.02 -16.18 -8.82
C PHE A 105 16.71 -14.84 -8.52
N VAL A 106 17.56 -14.33 -9.39
CA VAL A 106 18.16 -13.00 -9.30
C VAL A 106 17.76 -12.14 -10.50
N LEU A 107 17.89 -10.80 -10.38
CA LEU A 107 17.59 -9.86 -11.45
C LEU A 107 18.72 -9.84 -12.49
N ASN A 108 18.98 -10.99 -13.13
CA ASN A 108 19.88 -11.08 -14.27
C ASN A 108 19.19 -10.60 -15.54
N ASP A 109 19.94 -10.00 -16.44
CA ASP A 109 19.44 -9.53 -17.72
C ASP A 109 18.27 -8.55 -17.59
N ALA A 110 18.20 -7.84 -16.45
CA ALA A 110 17.14 -6.90 -16.17
C ALA A 110 17.55 -5.48 -16.55
N VAL A 111 16.64 -4.77 -17.20
CA VAL A 111 16.64 -3.32 -17.28
C VAL A 111 15.91 -2.78 -16.07
N VAL A 112 16.58 -1.93 -15.29
CA VAL A 112 16.01 -1.35 -14.06
C VAL A 112 15.84 0.15 -14.26
N ILE A 113 14.61 0.64 -14.04
CA ILE A 113 14.28 2.06 -14.08
C ILE A 113 13.85 2.50 -12.70
N GLN A 114 14.47 3.56 -12.19
CA GLN A 114 14.11 4.15 -10.90
C GLN A 114 13.36 5.46 -11.10
N GLN A 115 12.27 5.64 -10.37
CA GLN A 115 11.50 6.88 -10.39
C GLN A 115 10.88 7.19 -9.02
N LYS A 116 10.68 8.49 -8.74
CA LYS A 116 9.98 8.94 -7.54
C LYS A 116 8.47 8.80 -7.73
N ILE A 117 7.79 8.26 -6.74
CA ILE A 117 6.33 8.22 -6.73
C ILE A 117 5.83 9.61 -6.30
N LYS A 118 5.10 10.26 -7.20
CA LYS A 118 4.46 11.56 -6.94
C LYS A 118 2.96 11.36 -6.86
N PRO A 119 2.34 11.39 -5.65
CA PRO A 119 0.91 11.22 -5.55
C PRO A 119 0.20 12.44 -6.16
N THR A 120 -0.72 12.19 -7.08
CA THR A 120 -1.66 13.22 -7.53
C THR A 120 -2.77 13.30 -6.49
N LEU A 121 -2.89 14.42 -5.81
CA LEU A 121 -3.98 14.66 -4.87
C LEU A 121 -5.27 14.87 -5.69
N LYS A 122 -6.15 13.89 -5.74
CA LYS A 122 -7.53 14.12 -6.12
C LYS A 122 -8.21 14.81 -4.94
N THR A 123 -8.56 16.07 -5.09
CA THR A 123 -9.44 16.75 -4.15
C THR A 123 -10.76 16.00 -4.18
N ILE A 124 -11.11 15.30 -3.11
CA ILE A 124 -12.46 14.76 -2.94
C ILE A 124 -13.34 16.01 -2.83
N PRO A 125 -14.35 16.21 -3.71
CA PRO A 125 -15.25 17.32 -3.56
C PRO A 125 -15.85 17.26 -2.14
N GLU A 126 -15.76 18.36 -1.39
CA GLU A 126 -16.41 18.47 -0.09
C GLU A 126 -17.90 18.19 -0.31
N ILE A 127 -18.39 17.10 0.24
CA ILE A 127 -19.84 16.82 0.26
C ILE A 127 -20.41 17.90 1.17
N PRO A 128 -21.27 18.80 0.65
CA PRO A 128 -21.85 19.85 1.48
C PRO A 128 -22.62 19.18 2.61
N LEU A 129 -22.27 19.51 3.84
CA LEU A 129 -22.84 19.01 5.11
C LEU A 129 -24.39 19.14 5.22
N LYS A 130 -25.06 19.77 4.22
CA LYS A 130 -26.50 20.03 4.22
C LYS A 130 -27.40 18.80 4.08
N ASN A 131 -26.85 17.63 3.74
CA ASN A 131 -27.65 16.42 3.47
C ASN A 131 -27.27 15.20 4.35
N ILE A 132 -26.69 15.42 5.53
CA ILE A 132 -26.59 14.31 6.47
C ILE A 132 -27.96 14.19 7.16
N PRO A 133 -28.73 13.11 6.94
CA PRO A 133 -29.95 12.88 7.72
C PRO A 133 -29.52 12.85 9.19
N LYS A 134 -30.13 13.71 10.02
CA LYS A 134 -29.99 13.62 11.47
C LYS A 134 -30.59 12.26 11.86
N PHE A 135 -29.75 11.26 12.08
CA PHE A 135 -30.18 10.09 12.80
C PHE A 135 -30.67 10.59 14.15
N ALA A 136 -31.96 10.41 14.39
CA ALA A 136 -32.55 10.66 15.70
C ALA A 136 -31.72 9.87 16.71
N ALA A 137 -31.13 10.57 17.68
CA ALA A 137 -30.47 9.91 18.80
C ALA A 137 -31.54 9.08 19.49
N GLU A 138 -31.44 7.78 19.38
CA GLU A 138 -32.27 6.84 20.11
C GLU A 138 -32.06 7.09 21.59
N LYS A 139 -33.13 7.48 22.27
CA LYS A 139 -33.20 7.74 23.71
C LYS A 139 -33.24 6.46 24.54
N ASP A 140 -32.76 5.31 24.05
CA ASP A 140 -33.00 4.02 24.68
C ASP A 140 -31.89 3.52 25.61
N SER A 141 -30.82 4.29 25.82
CA SER A 141 -29.73 3.84 26.71
C SER A 141 -29.86 4.30 28.17
N LEU A 142 -30.84 5.15 28.53
CA LEU A 142 -31.02 5.68 29.89
C LEU A 142 -32.06 4.93 30.71
N THR A 143 -32.96 4.15 30.11
CA THR A 143 -34.04 3.44 30.81
C THR A 143 -33.57 2.13 31.45
N ILE A 144 -32.55 1.48 30.90
CA ILE A 144 -32.03 0.20 31.41
C ILE A 144 -31.20 0.38 32.70
N ALA A 145 -30.58 1.55 32.91
CA ALA A 145 -29.80 1.82 34.13
C ALA A 145 -30.65 2.15 35.37
N GLN A 146 -31.88 2.60 35.17
CA GLN A 146 -32.77 2.95 36.29
C GLN A 146 -33.55 1.75 36.84
N ASP A 147 -33.85 0.74 36.03
CA ASP A 147 -34.55 -0.47 36.49
C ASP A 147 -33.61 -1.42 37.26
N SER A 148 -32.30 -1.39 36.97
CA SER A 148 -31.33 -2.19 37.72
C SER A 148 -31.07 -1.68 39.14
N LEU A 149 -31.28 -0.41 39.40
CA LEU A 149 -31.13 0.21 40.75
C LEU A 149 -32.36 0.03 41.64
N LYS A 150 -33.56 -0.19 41.06
CA LYS A 150 -34.77 -0.45 41.84
C LYS A 150 -34.84 -1.88 42.36
N MET A 151 -34.25 -2.86 41.66
CA MET A 151 -34.23 -4.25 42.11
C MET A 151 -33.26 -4.56 43.25
N GLN A 152 -32.35 -3.66 43.61
CA GLN A 152 -31.42 -3.83 44.72
C GLN A 152 -31.93 -3.27 46.07
N ASN A 153 -32.96 -2.44 46.05
CA ASN A 153 -33.51 -1.85 47.29
C ASN A 153 -34.69 -2.61 47.91
N ASP A 154 -35.24 -3.63 47.24
CA ASP A 154 -36.35 -4.41 47.77
C ASP A 154 -35.91 -5.74 48.45
N LYS A 155 -34.62 -5.88 48.80
CA LYS A 155 -34.08 -7.05 49.51
C LYS A 155 -33.29 -6.67 50.78
N ASN A 156 -33.77 -5.69 51.55
CA ASN A 156 -33.34 -5.52 52.95
C ASN A 156 -34.57 -5.31 53.85
#